data_d5ab932c79a5415f6ed2cf8f7816c2cc
#
_entry.id   d5ab932c79a5415f6ed2cf8f7816c2cc
#
_cell.length_a   1.000
_cell.length_b   1.000
_cell.length_c   1.000
_cell.angle_alpha   90.00
_cell.angle_beta   90.00
_cell.angle_gamma   90.00
#
_symmetry.space_group_name_H-M   'P 1'
#
loop_
_entity.id
_entity.type
_entity.pdbx_description
1 polymer ?
#
loop_
_entity_poly.entity_id
_entity_poly.type
_entity_poly.pdbx_seq_one_letter_code
_entity_poly.pdbx_strand_id
1 'polypeptide(L)'
;MAVGCAPGAQPRAEKVEVEVEALLRVAGHAPVIVLLAESETWTTESARGRGITASRDDVLASLAPGDFVLGQQWQYVSGFAGELSQSGLARLAGHPEVLRIGLDRKVNHYAAESVPLIRGDETRSLGFIGRGVTVAVLDTGIDNSHPDLRDAIVDEQCFCSGCCPNGTSRQSGAGSANDDNGHGTNVSGIIASAGRVAPVGVAPGAALVAIRVLGPSGGSVSSIVSALEYVLARPNIKVVNMSLGGGGPFPNVCDTVDAGNMAFGTILARLRAQGTISVVASGNEGFSTGVASPACTNAALAVGAVYDQNVGGIAWQTCPDPTTASDQVTCFSNSSPLVELLAPGALTTSSGPGGGTLTEGGTSQATPHVAGAAAVLLQARPGLTPGEIIAVLSQTGVPITDRKNGLAVPRINLRAALDAVR
;
A
#
# COMPACT_ATOMS: atom_id res chain seq x y z
N MET A 1 -31.04 -10.42 -48.10
CA MET A 1 -30.64 -8.98 -48.03
C MET A 1 -30.28 -8.75 -46.56
N ALA A 2 -29.00 -8.77 -46.24
CA ALA A 2 -28.52 -8.41 -44.94
C ALA A 2 -28.16 -6.92 -44.98
N VAL A 3 -28.88 -6.10 -44.21
CA VAL A 3 -28.60 -4.68 -44.05
C VAL A 3 -27.40 -4.58 -43.06
N GLY A 4 -26.23 -4.25 -43.60
CA GLY A 4 -25.08 -3.92 -42.79
C GLY A 4 -25.29 -2.59 -42.06
N CYS A 5 -25.38 -2.62 -40.75
CA CYS A 5 -25.22 -1.45 -39.92
C CYS A 5 -23.78 -0.91 -40.04
N ALA A 6 -23.60 0.24 -40.64
CA ALA A 6 -22.36 1.01 -40.49
C ALA A 6 -22.20 1.37 -39.01
N PRO A 7 -20.98 1.32 -38.43
CA PRO A 7 -20.76 1.79 -37.08
C PRO A 7 -21.09 3.26 -37.00
N GLY A 8 -22.17 3.62 -36.28
CA GLY A 8 -22.56 5.01 -36.05
C GLY A 8 -21.45 5.72 -35.28
N ALA A 9 -21.10 6.94 -35.73
CA ALA A 9 -20.13 7.79 -35.01
C ALA A 9 -20.59 7.98 -33.57
N GLN A 10 -19.77 7.60 -32.60
CA GLN A 10 -20.08 7.85 -31.19
C GLN A 10 -20.26 9.34 -30.91
N PRO A 11 -21.22 9.75 -30.07
CA PRO A 11 -21.40 11.16 -29.74
C PRO A 11 -20.13 11.71 -29.08
N ARG A 12 -19.81 12.98 -29.34
CA ARG A 12 -18.59 13.67 -28.88
C ARG A 12 -18.33 13.53 -27.37
N ALA A 13 -19.39 13.51 -26.56
CA ALA A 13 -19.31 13.35 -25.10
C ALA A 13 -18.78 11.98 -24.66
N GLU A 14 -18.87 10.95 -25.50
CA GLU A 14 -18.33 9.62 -25.20
C GLU A 14 -16.87 9.45 -25.63
N LYS A 15 -16.38 10.30 -26.56
CA LYS A 15 -15.02 10.24 -27.10
C LYS A 15 -13.98 10.94 -26.23
N VAL A 16 -14.38 11.92 -25.42
CA VAL A 16 -13.47 12.77 -24.63
C VAL A 16 -13.71 12.56 -23.14
N GLU A 17 -12.66 12.23 -22.41
CA GLU A 17 -12.73 12.16 -20.94
C GLU A 17 -12.97 13.56 -20.34
N VAL A 18 -13.83 13.63 -19.32
CA VAL A 18 -14.25 14.89 -18.69
C VAL A 18 -13.06 15.66 -18.12
N GLU A 19 -12.04 14.95 -17.63
CA GLU A 19 -10.82 15.52 -17.08
C GLU A 19 -9.98 16.26 -18.13
N VAL A 20 -9.98 15.79 -19.39
CA VAL A 20 -9.29 16.48 -20.50
C VAL A 20 -9.91 17.85 -20.71
N GLU A 21 -11.25 17.93 -20.80
CA GLU A 21 -11.94 19.19 -20.94
C GLU A 21 -11.73 20.14 -19.75
N ALA A 22 -11.71 19.58 -18.53
CA ALA A 22 -11.48 20.35 -17.33
C ALA A 22 -10.08 20.98 -17.33
N LEU A 23 -9.06 20.19 -17.68
CA LEU A 23 -7.67 20.66 -17.71
C LEU A 23 -7.45 21.69 -18.81
N LEU A 24 -8.00 21.47 -20.00
CA LEU A 24 -7.93 22.43 -21.11
C LEU A 24 -8.54 23.78 -20.76
N ARG A 25 -9.67 23.83 -20.03
CA ARG A 25 -10.29 25.06 -19.54
C ARG A 25 -9.42 25.85 -18.58
N VAL A 26 -8.62 25.18 -17.76
CA VAL A 26 -7.79 25.83 -16.73
C VAL A 26 -6.41 26.19 -17.25
N ALA A 27 -5.76 25.26 -17.97
CA ALA A 27 -4.35 25.40 -18.38
C ALA A 27 -4.20 25.80 -19.87
N GLY A 28 -5.26 25.70 -20.68
CA GLY A 28 -5.21 25.96 -22.12
C GLY A 28 -4.64 24.83 -22.97
N HIS A 29 -3.94 23.89 -22.36
CA HIS A 29 -3.39 22.69 -22.99
C HIS A 29 -3.45 21.51 -22.01
N ALA A 30 -3.39 20.28 -22.54
CA ALA A 30 -3.42 19.05 -21.77
C ALA A 30 -2.58 17.94 -22.42
N PRO A 31 -1.80 17.18 -21.66
CA PRO A 31 -1.18 15.96 -22.14
C PRO A 31 -2.26 14.90 -22.37
N VAL A 32 -2.33 14.32 -23.55
CA VAL A 32 -3.39 13.38 -23.91
C VAL A 32 -2.86 12.15 -24.65
N ILE A 33 -3.58 11.04 -24.47
CA ILE A 33 -3.53 9.84 -25.31
C ILE A 33 -4.73 9.89 -26.25
N VAL A 34 -4.48 9.74 -27.55
CA VAL A 34 -5.49 9.65 -28.60
C VAL A 34 -5.48 8.22 -29.13
N LEU A 35 -6.58 7.50 -28.95
CA LEU A 35 -6.77 6.16 -29.51
C LEU A 35 -7.59 6.26 -30.79
N LEU A 36 -7.18 5.48 -31.81
CA LEU A 36 -7.80 5.43 -33.13
C LEU A 36 -8.52 4.11 -33.34
N ALA A 37 -9.57 4.13 -34.16
CA ALA A 37 -10.29 2.94 -34.56
C ALA A 37 -9.39 2.01 -35.40
N GLU A 38 -9.46 0.72 -35.12
CA GLU A 38 -8.75 -0.29 -35.93
C GLU A 38 -9.66 -0.84 -37.03
N SER A 39 -9.10 -1.09 -38.20
CA SER A 39 -9.83 -1.71 -39.30
C SER A 39 -9.78 -3.21 -39.22
N GLU A 40 -10.93 -3.89 -39.36
CA GLU A 40 -11.03 -5.35 -39.48
C GLU A 40 -10.24 -5.94 -40.68
N THR A 41 -9.88 -5.08 -41.64
CA THR A 41 -9.13 -5.49 -42.83
C THR A 41 -7.62 -5.67 -42.56
N TRP A 42 -7.11 -5.27 -41.38
CA TRP A 42 -5.71 -5.41 -41.01
C TRP A 42 -5.41 -6.83 -40.46
N THR A 43 -5.37 -7.79 -41.34
CA THR A 43 -5.28 -9.21 -40.96
C THR A 43 -3.86 -9.71 -40.64
N THR A 44 -2.83 -8.90 -40.89
CA THR A 44 -1.43 -9.23 -40.54
C THR A 44 -0.78 -8.10 -39.76
N GLU A 45 0.21 -8.40 -38.92
CA GLU A 45 0.94 -7.40 -38.13
C GLU A 45 1.56 -6.31 -39.02
N SER A 46 2.10 -6.67 -40.18
CA SER A 46 2.65 -5.71 -41.12
C SER A 46 1.57 -4.80 -41.77
N ALA A 47 0.37 -5.34 -42.05
CA ALA A 47 -0.75 -4.55 -42.55
C ALA A 47 -1.29 -3.62 -41.45
N ARG A 48 -1.38 -4.15 -40.22
CA ARG A 48 -1.80 -3.39 -39.04
C ARG A 48 -0.86 -2.22 -38.77
N GLY A 49 0.46 -2.43 -38.73
CA GLY A 49 1.43 -1.36 -38.50
C GLY A 49 1.39 -0.26 -39.57
N ARG A 50 1.18 -0.62 -40.86
CA ARG A 50 0.98 0.38 -41.93
C ARG A 50 -0.35 1.11 -41.78
N GLY A 51 -1.42 0.41 -41.42
CA GLY A 51 -2.73 0.98 -41.16
C GLY A 51 -2.70 1.99 -40.03
N ILE A 52 -2.10 1.62 -38.86
CA ILE A 52 -1.93 2.51 -37.71
C ILE A 52 -1.17 3.79 -38.11
N THR A 53 -0.09 3.66 -38.87
CA THR A 53 0.70 4.81 -39.35
C THR A 53 -0.13 5.71 -40.23
N ALA A 54 -0.86 5.16 -41.21
CA ALA A 54 -1.69 5.93 -42.13
C ALA A 54 -2.83 6.66 -41.43
N SER A 55 -3.56 5.97 -40.54
CA SER A 55 -4.65 6.58 -39.73
C SER A 55 -4.14 7.71 -38.85
N ARG A 56 -3.01 7.50 -38.16
CA ARG A 56 -2.41 8.56 -37.35
C ARG A 56 -2.02 9.77 -38.18
N ASP A 57 -1.37 9.57 -39.30
CA ASP A 57 -0.87 10.64 -40.16
C ASP A 57 -2.05 11.42 -40.77
N ASP A 58 -3.17 10.76 -41.10
CA ASP A 58 -4.42 11.40 -41.56
C ASP A 58 -5.05 12.27 -40.46
N VAL A 59 -5.16 11.73 -39.23
CA VAL A 59 -5.68 12.51 -38.10
C VAL A 59 -4.82 13.73 -37.82
N LEU A 60 -3.48 13.56 -37.78
CA LEU A 60 -2.55 14.67 -37.52
C LEU A 60 -2.61 15.74 -38.64
N ALA A 61 -2.76 15.33 -39.91
CA ALA A 61 -2.91 16.26 -41.06
C ALA A 61 -4.21 17.09 -41.00
N SER A 62 -5.22 16.62 -40.27
CA SER A 62 -6.48 17.35 -40.09
C SER A 62 -6.38 18.52 -39.10
N LEU A 63 -5.29 18.58 -38.31
CA LEU A 63 -5.08 19.60 -37.28
C LEU A 63 -4.37 20.84 -37.82
N ALA A 64 -4.69 22.01 -37.26
CA ALA A 64 -3.96 23.23 -37.58
C ALA A 64 -2.64 23.33 -36.78
N PRO A 65 -1.66 24.10 -37.23
CA PRO A 65 -0.45 24.37 -36.46
C PRO A 65 -0.80 24.90 -35.06
N GLY A 66 -0.26 24.23 -34.03
CA GLY A 66 -0.51 24.58 -32.62
C GLY A 66 -1.72 23.90 -31.98
N ASP A 67 -2.53 23.16 -32.73
CA ASP A 67 -3.62 22.36 -32.15
C ASP A 67 -3.13 21.19 -31.35
N PHE A 68 -2.00 20.57 -31.76
CA PHE A 68 -1.41 19.40 -31.13
C PHE A 68 0.10 19.41 -31.34
N VAL A 69 0.83 19.07 -30.26
CA VAL A 69 2.27 18.81 -30.31
C VAL A 69 2.49 17.33 -30.10
N LEU A 70 2.90 16.61 -31.15
CA LEU A 70 3.12 15.17 -31.08
C LEU A 70 4.30 14.83 -30.18
N GLY A 71 4.08 13.97 -29.18
CA GLY A 71 5.07 13.46 -28.23
C GLY A 71 5.49 12.02 -28.56
N GLN A 72 4.56 11.09 -28.41
CA GLN A 72 4.79 9.65 -28.61
C GLN A 72 3.92 9.10 -29.74
N GLN A 73 4.46 8.12 -30.46
CA GLN A 73 3.75 7.34 -31.47
C GLN A 73 4.08 5.86 -31.33
N TRP A 74 3.07 5.02 -31.51
CA TRP A 74 3.21 3.57 -31.30
C TRP A 74 3.08 2.80 -32.61
N GLN A 75 3.73 1.65 -32.67
CA GLN A 75 3.70 0.75 -33.82
C GLN A 75 2.59 -0.30 -33.69
N TYR A 76 2.25 -0.69 -32.45
CA TYR A 76 1.33 -1.79 -32.16
C TYR A 76 0.03 -1.32 -31.46
N VAL A 77 -0.01 -0.11 -30.96
CA VAL A 77 -1.22 0.51 -30.41
C VAL A 77 -1.75 1.52 -31.44
N SER A 78 -3.00 1.38 -31.85
CA SER A 78 -3.64 2.31 -32.79
C SER A 78 -3.91 3.64 -32.07
N GLY A 79 -2.93 4.55 -32.11
CA GLY A 79 -2.98 5.82 -31.38
C GLY A 79 -1.64 6.53 -31.30
N PHE A 80 -1.65 7.63 -30.57
CA PHE A 80 -0.49 8.49 -30.29
C PHE A 80 -0.74 9.32 -29.02
N ALA A 81 0.31 9.97 -28.50
CA ALA A 81 0.20 10.87 -27.35
C ALA A 81 0.95 12.18 -27.60
N GLY A 82 0.54 13.24 -26.89
CA GLY A 82 1.16 14.55 -26.97
C GLY A 82 0.35 15.63 -26.27
N GLU A 83 0.73 16.90 -26.50
CA GLU A 83 0.06 18.06 -25.91
C GLU A 83 -1.04 18.57 -26.83
N LEU A 84 -2.26 18.55 -26.33
CA LEU A 84 -3.46 19.04 -27.01
C LEU A 84 -3.80 20.46 -26.54
N SER A 85 -4.06 21.36 -27.47
CA SER A 85 -4.59 22.71 -27.14
C SER A 85 -6.12 22.74 -27.07
N GLN A 86 -6.66 23.76 -26.42
CA GLN A 86 -8.10 23.99 -26.37
C GLN A 86 -8.75 24.09 -27.79
N SER A 87 -8.05 24.68 -28.78
CA SER A 87 -8.53 24.77 -30.16
C SER A 87 -8.51 23.42 -30.89
N GLY A 88 -7.55 22.56 -30.60
CA GLY A 88 -7.39 21.24 -31.23
C GLY A 88 -8.44 20.21 -30.80
N LEU A 89 -9.02 20.38 -29.60
CA LEU A 89 -9.97 19.41 -29.06
C LEU A 89 -11.16 19.15 -29.97
N ALA A 90 -11.76 20.21 -30.53
CA ALA A 90 -12.95 20.06 -31.36
C ALA A 90 -12.65 19.31 -32.66
N ARG A 91 -11.49 19.52 -33.26
CA ARG A 91 -11.04 18.85 -34.49
C ARG A 91 -10.74 17.39 -34.24
N LEU A 92 -9.94 17.08 -33.19
CA LEU A 92 -9.65 15.70 -32.79
C LEU A 92 -10.93 14.94 -32.48
N ALA A 93 -11.78 15.45 -31.61
CA ALA A 93 -13.02 14.79 -31.23
C ALA A 93 -14.01 14.61 -32.40
N GLY A 94 -13.97 15.51 -33.39
CA GLY A 94 -14.78 15.44 -34.61
C GLY A 94 -14.23 14.47 -35.66
N HIS A 95 -12.99 14.02 -35.55
CA HIS A 95 -12.40 13.12 -36.57
C HIS A 95 -13.01 11.73 -36.50
N PRO A 96 -13.42 11.11 -37.62
CA PRO A 96 -14.11 9.84 -37.63
C PRO A 96 -13.25 8.67 -37.08
N GLU A 97 -11.94 8.69 -37.33
CA GLU A 97 -11.03 7.65 -36.88
C GLU A 97 -10.63 7.78 -35.40
N VAL A 98 -10.87 8.92 -34.74
CA VAL A 98 -10.61 9.08 -33.31
C VAL A 98 -11.66 8.32 -32.51
N LEU A 99 -11.23 7.31 -31.78
CA LEU A 99 -12.05 6.48 -30.90
C LEU A 99 -12.18 7.12 -29.51
N ARG A 100 -11.05 7.54 -28.91
CA ARG A 100 -11.01 8.10 -27.55
C ARG A 100 -9.87 9.09 -27.36
N ILE A 101 -10.13 10.10 -26.54
CA ILE A 101 -9.15 11.08 -26.08
C ILE A 101 -9.18 11.07 -24.56
N GLY A 102 -8.09 10.63 -23.93
CA GLY A 102 -7.93 10.56 -22.47
C GLY A 102 -6.68 11.31 -22.02
N LEU A 103 -6.60 11.61 -20.72
CA LEU A 103 -5.38 12.20 -20.17
C LEU A 103 -4.21 11.22 -20.23
N ASP A 104 -3.06 11.68 -20.69
CA ASP A 104 -1.77 11.00 -20.47
C ASP A 104 -1.34 11.25 -19.02
N ARG A 105 -1.78 10.34 -18.15
CA ARG A 105 -1.54 10.47 -16.71
C ARG A 105 -0.11 10.10 -16.37
N LYS A 106 0.53 10.87 -15.50
CA LYS A 106 1.82 10.49 -14.94
C LYS A 106 1.69 9.18 -14.19
N VAL A 107 2.52 8.21 -14.56
CA VAL A 107 2.69 6.96 -13.82
C VAL A 107 3.89 7.12 -12.91
N ASN A 108 3.66 7.06 -11.60
CA ASN A 108 4.73 7.16 -10.59
C ASN A 108 5.11 5.76 -10.08
N HIS A 109 6.28 5.64 -9.47
CA HIS A 109 6.69 4.47 -8.70
C HIS A 109 5.96 4.51 -7.36
N TYR A 110 4.95 3.68 -7.17
CA TYR A 110 4.02 3.72 -6.03
C TYR A 110 4.63 3.50 -4.65
N ALA A 111 5.90 3.13 -4.51
CA ALA A 111 6.50 2.89 -3.21
C ALA A 111 7.67 3.81 -2.88
N ALA A 112 8.09 4.62 -3.83
CA ALA A 112 9.10 5.63 -3.55
C ALA A 112 8.58 6.74 -2.60
N GLU A 113 7.26 6.82 -2.41
CA GLU A 113 6.59 7.93 -1.71
C GLU A 113 6.31 7.64 -0.24
N SER A 114 6.03 6.37 0.14
CA SER A 114 5.54 6.04 1.49
C SER A 114 6.59 6.26 2.58
N VAL A 115 7.83 5.82 2.37
CA VAL A 115 8.94 6.01 3.31
C VAL A 115 9.38 7.48 3.38
N PRO A 116 9.51 8.23 2.27
CA PRO A 116 9.71 9.69 2.28
C PRO A 116 8.59 10.47 2.98
N LEU A 117 7.31 10.09 2.81
CA LEU A 117 6.21 10.79 3.49
C LEU A 117 6.39 10.81 5.02
N ILE A 118 6.87 9.71 5.59
CA ILE A 118 7.18 9.62 7.01
C ILE A 118 8.60 10.12 7.36
N ARG A 119 9.36 10.59 6.36
CA ARG A 119 10.77 11.05 6.46
C ARG A 119 11.74 9.94 6.93
N GLY A 120 11.47 8.70 6.55
CA GLY A 120 12.31 7.55 6.87
C GLY A 120 13.62 7.51 6.06
N ASP A 121 13.63 8.08 4.87
CA ASP A 121 14.81 8.29 4.03
C ASP A 121 15.83 9.22 4.70
N GLU A 122 15.37 10.23 5.44
CA GLU A 122 16.24 11.12 6.21
C GLU A 122 16.89 10.40 7.40
N THR A 123 16.14 9.56 8.12
CA THR A 123 16.72 8.77 9.23
C THR A 123 17.75 7.77 8.74
N ARG A 124 17.50 7.16 7.58
CA ARG A 124 18.44 6.28 6.89
C ARG A 124 19.72 7.01 6.51
N SER A 125 19.62 8.25 5.99
CA SER A 125 20.76 9.08 5.66
C SER A 125 21.64 9.41 6.87
N LEU A 126 21.07 9.41 8.08
CA LEU A 126 21.78 9.54 9.35
C LEU A 126 22.35 8.23 9.89
N GLY A 127 22.14 7.10 9.21
CA GLY A 127 22.60 5.76 9.61
C GLY A 127 21.68 5.02 10.58
N PHE A 128 20.45 5.54 10.83
CA PHE A 128 19.46 4.89 11.66
C PHE A 128 18.54 4.05 10.76
N ILE A 129 18.77 2.74 10.76
CA ILE A 129 18.17 1.75 9.86
C ILE A 129 17.62 0.54 10.60
N GLY A 130 17.42 0.62 11.92
CA GLY A 130 16.90 -0.46 12.76
C GLY A 130 17.94 -1.51 13.16
N ARG A 131 19.25 -1.25 13.04
CA ARG A 131 20.31 -2.23 13.40
C ARG A 131 20.22 -2.65 14.85
N GLY A 132 20.38 -3.98 15.08
CA GLY A 132 20.37 -4.58 16.41
C GLY A 132 18.96 -4.77 16.98
N VAL A 133 17.92 -4.45 16.21
CA VAL A 133 16.53 -4.65 16.60
C VAL A 133 15.92 -5.82 15.84
N THR A 134 15.23 -6.69 16.56
CA THR A 134 14.51 -7.83 15.98
C THR A 134 13.00 -7.52 15.95
N VAL A 135 12.38 -7.69 14.78
CA VAL A 135 10.96 -7.52 14.54
C VAL A 135 10.35 -8.88 14.20
N ALA A 136 9.33 -9.32 14.95
CA ALA A 136 8.52 -10.47 14.57
C ALA A 136 7.37 -10.02 13.67
N VAL A 137 7.20 -10.69 12.53
CA VAL A 137 6.10 -10.46 11.59
C VAL A 137 5.17 -11.66 11.64
N LEU A 138 3.97 -11.46 12.20
CA LEU A 138 2.90 -12.46 12.30
C LEU A 138 1.95 -12.25 11.12
N ASP A 139 2.07 -13.10 10.08
CA ASP A 139 1.37 -12.92 8.82
C ASP A 139 1.21 -14.23 8.02
N THR A 140 1.11 -14.18 6.70
CA THR A 140 1.07 -15.34 5.78
C THR A 140 2.42 -16.04 5.61
N GLY A 141 3.48 -15.49 6.17
CA GLY A 141 4.87 -15.90 6.00
C GLY A 141 5.73 -14.83 5.34
N ILE A 142 6.94 -15.21 4.93
CA ILE A 142 7.86 -14.36 4.15
C ILE A 142 8.49 -15.23 3.06
N ASP A 143 8.59 -14.74 1.83
CA ASP A 143 9.43 -15.36 0.78
C ASP A 143 10.89 -15.29 1.21
N ASN A 144 11.40 -16.37 1.80
CA ASN A 144 12.76 -16.45 2.33
C ASN A 144 13.84 -16.49 1.24
N SER A 145 13.45 -16.57 -0.02
CA SER A 145 14.36 -16.48 -1.17
C SER A 145 14.44 -15.06 -1.75
N HIS A 146 13.54 -14.14 -1.32
CA HIS A 146 13.46 -12.80 -1.86
C HIS A 146 14.78 -12.02 -1.70
N PRO A 147 15.34 -11.43 -2.78
CA PRO A 147 16.64 -10.74 -2.72
C PRO A 147 16.75 -9.67 -1.64
N ASP A 148 15.64 -8.96 -1.37
CA ASP A 148 15.62 -7.87 -0.39
C ASP A 148 15.44 -8.32 1.05
N LEU A 149 14.98 -9.56 1.32
CA LEU A 149 14.53 -10.00 2.65
C LEU A 149 15.35 -11.15 3.22
N ARG A 150 15.87 -12.04 2.38
CA ARG A 150 16.55 -13.28 2.81
C ARG A 150 17.68 -13.06 3.84
N ASP A 151 18.40 -11.93 3.68
CA ASP A 151 19.54 -11.60 4.57
C ASP A 151 19.06 -11.00 5.92
N ALA A 152 17.80 -10.55 6.01
CA ALA A 152 17.19 -10.01 7.22
C ALA A 152 16.51 -11.09 8.08
N ILE A 153 16.11 -12.23 7.49
CA ILE A 153 15.40 -13.30 8.20
C ILE A 153 16.37 -14.07 9.07
N VAL A 154 16.12 -14.06 10.37
CA VAL A 154 16.99 -14.76 11.37
C VAL A 154 16.32 -15.98 11.99
N ASP A 155 15.01 -16.12 11.87
CA ASP A 155 14.24 -17.26 12.37
C ASP A 155 12.91 -17.39 11.64
N GLU A 156 12.44 -18.63 11.50
CA GLU A 156 11.17 -18.95 10.84
C GLU A 156 10.34 -19.90 11.69
N GLN A 157 9.06 -19.59 11.87
CA GLN A 157 8.09 -20.34 12.67
C GLN A 157 6.74 -20.39 11.99
N CYS A 158 5.99 -21.46 12.18
CA CYS A 158 4.61 -21.57 11.75
C CYS A 158 3.73 -22.02 12.92
N PHE A 159 2.63 -21.28 13.14
CA PHE A 159 1.53 -21.58 14.06
C PHE A 159 0.22 -21.39 13.29
N CYS A 160 -0.13 -22.33 12.43
CA CYS A 160 -1.27 -22.18 11.54
C CYS A 160 -1.99 -23.52 11.40
N SER A 161 -3.25 -23.58 11.79
CA SER A 161 -4.00 -24.84 11.84
C SER A 161 -4.11 -25.49 10.43
N GLY A 162 -3.29 -26.53 10.21
CA GLY A 162 -3.24 -27.28 8.96
C GLY A 162 -2.64 -26.54 7.75
N CYS A 163 -2.06 -25.35 7.94
CA CYS A 163 -1.49 -24.54 6.86
C CYS A 163 0.03 -24.34 6.92
N CYS A 164 0.72 -25.00 7.87
CA CYS A 164 2.18 -25.01 7.82
C CYS A 164 2.68 -25.82 6.61
N PRO A 165 3.83 -25.45 6.00
CA PRO A 165 4.34 -26.12 4.80
C PRO A 165 4.46 -27.65 4.91
N ASN A 166 4.67 -28.18 6.12
CA ASN A 166 4.68 -29.62 6.37
C ASN A 166 3.29 -30.25 6.54
N GLY A 167 2.19 -29.49 6.34
CA GLY A 167 0.81 -29.96 6.49
C GLY A 167 0.31 -30.05 7.95
N THR A 168 1.10 -29.63 8.93
CA THR A 168 0.71 -29.62 10.36
C THR A 168 0.27 -28.25 10.84
N SER A 169 -0.06 -28.14 12.14
CA SER A 169 -0.43 -26.87 12.77
C SER A 169 0.76 -26.14 13.41
N ARG A 170 1.95 -26.73 13.40
CA ARG A 170 3.17 -26.15 13.95
C ARG A 170 4.41 -26.67 13.23
N GLN A 171 5.27 -25.76 12.84
CA GLN A 171 6.56 -26.06 12.22
C GLN A 171 7.58 -25.02 12.64
N SER A 172 8.86 -25.39 12.73
CA SER A 172 9.97 -24.51 13.11
C SER A 172 11.15 -24.72 12.17
N GLY A 173 11.98 -23.68 12.02
CA GLY A 173 13.20 -23.70 11.21
C GLY A 173 12.98 -23.30 9.78
N ALA A 174 14.04 -23.27 8.99
CA ALA A 174 14.05 -22.75 7.62
C ALA A 174 12.94 -23.34 6.75
N GLY A 175 12.19 -22.49 6.06
CA GLY A 175 11.05 -22.84 5.22
C GLY A 175 9.74 -23.04 5.99
N SER A 176 9.73 -22.96 7.32
CA SER A 176 8.48 -23.13 8.09
C SER A 176 7.51 -21.96 7.95
N ALA A 177 8.00 -20.78 7.62
CA ALA A 177 7.20 -19.59 7.39
C ALA A 177 7.26 -19.12 5.93
N ASN A 178 7.52 -20.03 4.99
CA ASN A 178 7.53 -19.64 3.58
C ASN A 178 6.13 -19.14 3.15
N ASP A 179 6.13 -18.03 2.43
CA ASP A 179 4.91 -17.33 2.01
C ASP A 179 4.41 -17.87 0.65
N ASP A 180 3.16 -18.28 0.59
CA ASP A 180 2.47 -18.73 -0.62
C ASP A 180 1.33 -17.78 -1.04
N ASN A 181 1.18 -16.64 -0.33
CA ASN A 181 0.15 -15.64 -0.55
C ASN A 181 0.74 -14.31 -1.08
N GLY A 182 1.81 -13.83 -0.45
CA GLY A 182 2.52 -12.60 -0.77
C GLY A 182 2.29 -11.44 0.20
N HIS A 183 1.22 -11.46 1.00
CA HIS A 183 0.89 -10.37 1.91
C HIS A 183 1.97 -10.18 2.98
N GLY A 184 2.41 -11.25 3.65
CA GLY A 184 3.47 -11.16 4.66
C GLY A 184 4.83 -10.76 4.07
N THR A 185 5.13 -11.17 2.83
CA THR A 185 6.32 -10.71 2.09
C THR A 185 6.26 -9.21 1.82
N ASN A 186 5.09 -8.69 1.39
CA ASN A 186 4.87 -7.26 1.16
C ASN A 186 5.06 -6.46 2.45
N VAL A 187 4.39 -6.85 3.51
CA VAL A 187 4.50 -6.25 4.86
C VAL A 187 5.94 -6.25 5.36
N SER A 188 6.66 -7.37 5.23
CA SER A 188 8.06 -7.49 5.63
C SER A 188 8.99 -6.59 4.83
N GLY A 189 8.71 -6.39 3.55
CA GLY A 189 9.46 -5.47 2.70
C GLY A 189 9.29 -4.01 3.11
N ILE A 190 8.10 -3.59 3.54
CA ILE A 190 7.86 -2.24 4.08
C ILE A 190 8.73 -2.02 5.33
N ILE A 191 8.92 -3.05 6.17
CA ILE A 191 9.81 -2.95 7.33
C ILE A 191 11.27 -2.92 6.89
N ALA A 192 11.75 -3.93 6.13
CA ALA A 192 13.18 -4.26 6.05
C ALA A 192 13.72 -4.53 4.65
N SER A 193 13.01 -4.17 3.57
CA SER A 193 13.55 -4.32 2.21
C SER A 193 14.92 -3.64 2.07
N ALA A 194 15.90 -4.39 1.53
CA ALA A 194 17.25 -3.90 1.26
C ALA A 194 17.32 -2.96 0.02
N GLY A 195 16.23 -2.85 -0.77
CA GLY A 195 16.15 -1.97 -1.93
C GLY A 195 16.86 -2.49 -3.17
N ARG A 196 16.99 -3.81 -3.33
CA ARG A 196 17.61 -4.41 -4.53
C ARG A 196 16.60 -4.58 -5.67
N VAL A 197 15.34 -4.85 -5.32
CA VAL A 197 14.22 -5.09 -6.24
C VAL A 197 13.06 -4.17 -5.90
N ALA A 198 12.57 -4.23 -4.66
CA ALA A 198 11.54 -3.36 -4.12
C ALA A 198 12.16 -2.09 -3.51
N PRO A 199 11.38 -1.03 -3.28
CA PRO A 199 11.84 0.13 -2.52
C PRO A 199 12.41 -0.24 -1.16
N VAL A 200 13.37 0.57 -0.71
CA VAL A 200 14.02 0.37 0.60
C VAL A 200 13.00 0.52 1.72
N GLY A 201 12.95 -0.43 2.63
CA GLY A 201 12.09 -0.39 3.81
C GLY A 201 12.43 0.70 4.80
N VAL A 202 11.59 0.88 5.81
CA VAL A 202 11.77 1.89 6.87
C VAL A 202 13.00 1.58 7.72
N ALA A 203 13.22 0.31 8.02
CA ALA A 203 14.29 -0.20 8.88
C ALA A 203 15.10 -1.32 8.19
N PRO A 204 15.83 -1.05 7.09
CA PRO A 204 16.47 -2.08 6.28
C PRO A 204 17.63 -2.80 6.99
N GLY A 205 18.00 -2.40 8.19
CA GLY A 205 18.98 -3.08 9.03
C GLY A 205 18.37 -3.88 10.18
N ALA A 206 17.04 -3.93 10.31
CA ALA A 206 16.37 -4.75 11.32
C ALA A 206 16.43 -6.24 10.96
N ALA A 207 16.50 -7.10 11.98
CA ALA A 207 16.35 -8.53 11.83
C ALA A 207 14.88 -8.94 11.87
N LEU A 208 14.47 -9.89 11.04
CA LEU A 208 13.10 -10.38 10.96
C LEU A 208 12.97 -11.80 11.51
N VAL A 209 11.95 -12.01 12.34
CA VAL A 209 11.46 -13.35 12.68
C VAL A 209 10.16 -13.54 11.91
N ALA A 210 10.18 -14.40 10.90
CA ALA A 210 9.03 -14.76 10.11
C ALA A 210 8.12 -15.72 10.87
N ILE A 211 6.87 -15.34 11.13
CA ILE A 211 5.91 -16.21 11.83
C ILE A 211 4.64 -16.34 11.00
N ARG A 212 4.47 -17.50 10.37
CA ARG A 212 3.24 -17.79 9.62
C ARG A 212 2.12 -18.15 10.59
N VAL A 213 1.08 -17.33 10.61
CA VAL A 213 -0.15 -17.54 11.40
C VAL A 213 -1.42 -17.51 10.54
N LEU A 214 -1.30 -17.10 9.26
CA LEU A 214 -2.39 -17.01 8.30
C LEU A 214 -2.17 -17.99 7.14
N GLY A 215 -3.23 -18.68 6.77
CA GLY A 215 -3.32 -19.49 5.57
C GLY A 215 -4.32 -18.89 4.56
N PRO A 216 -4.65 -19.62 3.47
CA PRO A 216 -5.57 -19.14 2.43
C PRO A 216 -6.97 -18.74 2.95
N SER A 217 -7.40 -19.32 4.07
CA SER A 217 -8.69 -19.02 4.72
C SER A 217 -8.58 -18.09 5.93
N GLY A 218 -7.44 -17.41 6.10
CA GLY A 218 -7.14 -16.60 7.28
C GLY A 218 -6.46 -17.40 8.39
N GLY A 219 -6.54 -16.92 9.62
CA GLY A 219 -5.95 -17.54 10.82
C GLY A 219 -6.96 -17.69 11.95
N SER A 220 -6.52 -18.32 13.05
CA SER A 220 -7.31 -18.44 14.28
C SER A 220 -6.68 -17.66 15.42
N VAL A 221 -7.50 -17.17 16.34
CA VAL A 221 -7.04 -16.52 17.58
C VAL A 221 -6.04 -17.41 18.32
N SER A 222 -6.31 -18.72 18.45
CA SER A 222 -5.43 -19.67 19.14
C SER A 222 -4.05 -19.81 18.47
N SER A 223 -3.98 -19.79 17.14
CA SER A 223 -2.73 -19.80 16.39
C SER A 223 -1.92 -18.53 16.63
N ILE A 224 -2.56 -17.37 16.59
CA ILE A 224 -1.91 -16.07 16.82
C ILE A 224 -1.43 -15.96 18.27
N VAL A 225 -2.24 -16.37 19.26
CA VAL A 225 -1.83 -16.39 20.67
C VAL A 225 -0.62 -17.32 20.87
N SER A 226 -0.60 -18.50 20.24
CA SER A 226 0.56 -19.41 20.31
C SER A 226 1.84 -18.80 19.72
N ALA A 227 1.70 -18.03 18.63
CA ALA A 227 2.80 -17.27 18.04
C ALA A 227 3.29 -16.14 18.97
N LEU A 228 2.37 -15.45 19.64
CA LEU A 228 2.71 -14.41 20.63
C LEU A 228 3.38 -14.98 21.89
N GLU A 229 3.00 -16.19 22.33
CA GLU A 229 3.71 -16.91 23.39
C GLU A 229 5.16 -17.26 22.98
N TYR A 230 5.35 -17.66 21.71
CA TYR A 230 6.69 -17.86 21.15
C TYR A 230 7.52 -16.59 21.23
N VAL A 231 6.94 -15.42 20.88
CA VAL A 231 7.60 -14.11 20.99
C VAL A 231 7.87 -13.77 22.45
N LEU A 232 6.91 -13.97 23.35
CA LEU A 232 7.07 -13.69 24.78
C LEU A 232 8.25 -14.46 25.41
N ALA A 233 8.49 -15.68 24.96
CA ALA A 233 9.64 -16.49 25.39
C ALA A 233 11.00 -15.98 24.86
N ARG A 234 11.01 -14.92 24.03
CA ARG A 234 12.20 -14.37 23.37
C ARG A 234 12.33 -12.85 23.59
N PRO A 235 12.82 -12.41 24.75
CA PRO A 235 12.85 -10.98 25.12
C PRO A 235 13.79 -10.12 24.26
N ASN A 236 14.56 -10.71 23.37
CA ASN A 236 15.32 -10.02 22.34
C ASN A 236 14.45 -9.52 21.17
N ILE A 237 13.25 -10.06 20.97
CA ILE A 237 12.28 -9.53 20.00
C ILE A 237 11.61 -8.29 20.62
N LYS A 238 11.82 -7.13 20.01
CA LYS A 238 11.39 -5.85 20.59
C LYS A 238 10.15 -5.27 19.92
N VAL A 239 9.85 -5.70 18.69
CA VAL A 239 8.71 -5.23 17.93
C VAL A 239 7.94 -6.44 17.39
N VAL A 240 6.62 -6.41 17.48
CA VAL A 240 5.72 -7.36 16.82
C VAL A 240 4.89 -6.57 15.83
N ASN A 241 4.88 -6.99 14.56
CA ASN A 241 3.99 -6.50 13.53
C ASN A 241 2.85 -7.49 13.31
N MET A 242 1.62 -7.02 13.45
CA MET A 242 0.39 -7.77 13.19
C MET A 242 -0.46 -7.03 12.16
N SER A 243 -0.18 -7.26 10.89
CA SER A 243 -0.97 -6.76 9.76
C SER A 243 -2.19 -7.66 9.52
N LEU A 244 -2.95 -7.89 10.57
CA LEU A 244 -4.08 -8.82 10.64
C LEU A 244 -5.14 -8.32 11.63
N GLY A 245 -6.34 -8.84 11.48
CA GLY A 245 -7.44 -8.57 12.41
C GLY A 245 -8.77 -9.09 11.88
N GLY A 246 -9.81 -8.91 12.69
CA GLY A 246 -11.18 -9.26 12.29
C GLY A 246 -12.20 -8.95 13.37
N GLY A 247 -13.47 -9.05 12.97
CA GLY A 247 -14.60 -8.72 13.85
C GLY A 247 -14.74 -7.22 14.11
N GLY A 248 -15.56 -6.85 15.08
CA GLY A 248 -15.85 -5.46 15.40
C GLY A 248 -17.14 -4.95 14.74
N PRO A 249 -17.42 -3.64 14.74
CA PRO A 249 -16.56 -2.61 15.33
C PRO A 249 -16.49 -2.68 16.87
N PHE A 250 -15.28 -2.61 17.43
CA PHE A 250 -15.07 -2.43 18.86
C PHE A 250 -14.84 -0.93 19.14
N PRO A 251 -15.82 -0.23 19.75
CA PRO A 251 -15.69 1.21 19.99
C PRO A 251 -14.84 1.55 21.21
N ASN A 252 -14.60 0.58 22.08
CA ASN A 252 -13.83 0.71 23.31
C ASN A 252 -12.83 -0.44 23.44
N VAL A 253 -11.94 -0.35 24.42
CA VAL A 253 -11.02 -1.45 24.77
C VAL A 253 -11.80 -2.77 24.95
N CYS A 254 -11.33 -3.82 24.31
CA CYS A 254 -12.05 -5.09 24.17
C CYS A 254 -11.48 -6.24 25.02
N ASP A 255 -10.52 -5.99 25.90
CA ASP A 255 -9.81 -7.01 26.70
C ASP A 255 -10.71 -7.96 27.51
N THR A 256 -11.98 -7.62 27.70
CA THR A 256 -12.94 -8.40 28.49
C THR A 256 -14.22 -8.77 27.73
N VAL A 257 -14.28 -8.53 26.42
CA VAL A 257 -15.51 -8.69 25.63
C VAL A 257 -15.85 -10.17 25.38
N ASP A 258 -14.84 -10.96 25.06
CA ASP A 258 -14.95 -12.40 24.81
C ASP A 258 -13.63 -13.13 25.09
N ALA A 259 -13.63 -14.46 25.06
CA ALA A 259 -12.46 -15.27 25.38
C ALA A 259 -11.26 -15.00 24.44
N GLY A 260 -11.49 -14.72 23.16
CA GLY A 260 -10.42 -14.41 22.20
C GLY A 260 -9.77 -13.07 22.51
N ASN A 261 -10.56 -12.03 22.75
CA ASN A 261 -10.07 -10.71 23.14
C ASN A 261 -9.37 -10.75 24.52
N MET A 262 -9.90 -11.53 25.47
CA MET A 262 -9.23 -11.74 26.76
C MET A 262 -7.85 -12.40 26.60
N ALA A 263 -7.71 -13.39 25.72
CA ALA A 263 -6.44 -14.03 25.43
C ALA A 263 -5.45 -13.03 24.79
N PHE A 264 -5.89 -12.25 23.79
CA PHE A 264 -5.07 -11.19 23.20
C PHE A 264 -4.66 -10.13 24.23
N GLY A 265 -5.60 -9.58 25.00
CA GLY A 265 -5.31 -8.60 26.04
C GLY A 265 -4.27 -9.10 27.05
N THR A 266 -4.39 -10.36 27.46
CA THR A 266 -3.46 -10.99 28.40
C THR A 266 -2.05 -11.09 27.82
N ILE A 267 -1.89 -11.65 26.61
CA ILE A 267 -0.57 -11.89 26.04
C ILE A 267 0.11 -10.59 25.62
N LEU A 268 -0.63 -9.63 25.02
CA LEU A 268 -0.09 -8.35 24.60
C LEU A 268 0.33 -7.47 25.80
N ALA A 269 -0.42 -7.53 26.91
CA ALA A 269 -0.02 -6.85 28.15
C ALA A 269 1.31 -7.41 28.71
N ARG A 270 1.52 -8.72 28.63
CA ARG A 270 2.79 -9.34 29.05
C ARG A 270 3.95 -8.97 28.14
N LEU A 271 3.74 -8.93 26.83
CA LEU A 271 4.74 -8.45 25.85
C LEU A 271 5.13 -7.00 26.13
N ARG A 272 4.13 -6.13 26.33
CA ARG A 272 4.36 -4.72 26.67
C ARG A 272 5.13 -4.57 27.99
N ALA A 273 4.82 -5.37 29.00
CA ALA A 273 5.51 -5.35 30.29
C ALA A 273 6.98 -5.79 30.20
N GLN A 274 7.33 -6.68 29.26
CA GLN A 274 8.74 -7.07 29.02
C GLN A 274 9.47 -6.12 28.05
N GLY A 275 8.81 -5.05 27.55
CA GLY A 275 9.42 -4.06 26.68
C GLY A 275 9.29 -4.37 25.18
N THR A 276 8.37 -5.24 24.80
CA THR A 276 8.03 -5.53 23.39
C THR A 276 6.80 -4.72 22.98
N ILE A 277 6.91 -3.91 21.91
CA ILE A 277 5.79 -3.17 21.34
C ILE A 277 5.06 -4.01 20.30
N SER A 278 3.73 -4.03 20.36
CA SER A 278 2.87 -4.75 19.43
C SER A 278 2.11 -3.76 18.57
N VAL A 279 2.47 -3.68 17.29
CA VAL A 279 1.87 -2.79 16.30
C VAL A 279 0.82 -3.55 15.50
N VAL A 280 -0.41 -3.04 15.44
CA VAL A 280 -1.58 -3.79 14.96
C VAL A 280 -2.40 -2.96 13.97
N ALA A 281 -2.81 -3.56 12.87
CA ALA A 281 -3.69 -2.95 11.89
C ALA A 281 -5.09 -2.66 12.48
N SER A 282 -5.61 -1.44 12.29
CA SER A 282 -6.93 -1.07 12.83
C SER A 282 -8.11 -1.78 12.16
N GLY A 283 -7.89 -2.34 10.95
CA GLY A 283 -8.88 -3.02 10.11
C GLY A 283 -9.31 -2.20 8.89
N ASN A 284 -9.97 -2.85 7.93
CA ASN A 284 -10.25 -2.32 6.58
C ASN A 284 -11.76 -2.26 6.26
N GLU A 285 -12.61 -2.30 7.27
CA GLU A 285 -14.06 -2.33 7.11
C GLU A 285 -14.68 -0.92 6.95
N GLY A 286 -13.88 0.14 7.11
CA GLY A 286 -14.34 1.53 7.00
C GLY A 286 -15.15 2.00 8.21
N PHE A 287 -15.04 1.34 9.36
CA PHE A 287 -15.73 1.76 10.57
C PHE A 287 -15.32 3.18 10.99
N SER A 288 -16.31 3.99 11.38
CA SER A 288 -16.10 5.35 11.86
C SER A 288 -16.08 5.47 13.39
N THR A 289 -16.42 4.38 14.10
CA THR A 289 -16.63 4.39 15.56
C THR A 289 -15.97 3.23 16.29
N GLY A 290 -15.11 2.46 15.65
CA GLY A 290 -14.45 1.29 16.25
C GLY A 290 -13.33 0.75 15.40
N VAL A 291 -12.61 -0.21 15.93
CA VAL A 291 -11.52 -0.95 15.28
C VAL A 291 -11.78 -2.46 15.31
N ALA A 292 -11.00 -3.23 14.55
CA ALA A 292 -11.02 -4.69 14.60
C ALA A 292 -10.22 -5.24 15.81
N SER A 293 -10.42 -6.51 16.16
CA SER A 293 -9.55 -7.25 17.07
C SER A 293 -8.32 -7.76 16.30
N PRO A 294 -7.08 -7.78 16.89
CA PRO A 294 -6.75 -7.41 18.27
C PRO A 294 -6.37 -5.93 18.48
N ALA A 295 -6.55 -5.04 17.48
CA ALA A 295 -6.24 -3.61 17.60
C ALA A 295 -7.06 -2.89 18.72
N CYS A 296 -8.21 -3.44 19.11
CA CYS A 296 -9.02 -2.93 20.21
C CYS A 296 -8.47 -3.24 21.60
N THR A 297 -7.39 -4.03 21.75
CA THR A 297 -6.82 -4.35 23.07
C THR A 297 -5.98 -3.20 23.61
N ASN A 298 -6.00 -3.01 24.93
CA ASN A 298 -5.32 -1.89 25.60
C ASN A 298 -3.78 -1.87 25.40
N ALA A 299 -3.17 -3.03 25.15
CA ALA A 299 -1.73 -3.15 24.93
C ALA A 299 -1.29 -3.13 23.48
N ALA A 300 -2.21 -3.11 22.52
CA ALA A 300 -1.93 -2.94 21.11
C ALA A 300 -1.67 -1.46 20.79
N LEU A 301 -0.81 -1.21 19.80
CA LEU A 301 -0.70 0.08 19.13
C LEU A 301 -1.47 -0.01 17.82
N ALA A 302 -2.68 0.54 17.79
CA ALA A 302 -3.55 0.49 16.63
C ALA A 302 -3.15 1.53 15.56
N VAL A 303 -2.98 1.06 14.31
CA VAL A 303 -2.52 1.90 13.19
C VAL A 303 -3.57 1.96 12.09
N GLY A 304 -3.94 3.18 11.71
CA GLY A 304 -4.79 3.48 10.55
C GLY A 304 -3.99 3.88 9.31
N ALA A 305 -4.65 3.91 8.16
CA ALA A 305 -4.03 4.13 6.86
C ALA A 305 -4.33 5.49 6.24
N VAL A 306 -3.30 6.13 5.68
CA VAL A 306 -3.42 7.31 4.81
C VAL A 306 -2.85 7.01 3.42
N TYR A 307 -3.24 7.81 2.42
CA TYR A 307 -2.56 7.86 1.14
C TYR A 307 -1.22 8.58 1.28
N ASP A 308 -0.22 8.12 0.55
CA ASP A 308 1.09 8.80 0.45
C ASP A 308 1.13 9.84 -0.69
N GLN A 309 0.22 9.73 -1.65
CA GLN A 309 0.12 10.64 -2.80
C GLN A 309 -1.30 10.71 -3.37
N ASN A 310 -1.50 11.56 -4.39
CA ASN A 310 -2.71 11.55 -5.19
C ASN A 310 -2.62 10.43 -6.24
N VAL A 311 -3.50 9.45 -6.14
CA VAL A 311 -3.63 8.33 -7.09
C VAL A 311 -4.91 8.43 -7.95
N GLY A 312 -5.59 9.59 -7.89
CA GLY A 312 -6.91 9.77 -8.52
C GLY A 312 -8.05 9.17 -7.71
N GLY A 313 -9.17 8.91 -8.35
CA GLY A 313 -10.27 8.17 -7.72
C GLY A 313 -9.97 6.68 -7.68
N ILE A 314 -10.28 6.02 -6.57
CA ILE A 314 -10.08 4.59 -6.39
C ILE A 314 -11.31 3.96 -5.73
N ALA A 315 -11.73 2.80 -6.21
CA ALA A 315 -12.77 1.99 -5.59
C ALA A 315 -12.12 0.81 -4.84
N TRP A 316 -12.22 0.84 -3.52
CA TRP A 316 -11.85 -0.28 -2.67
C TRP A 316 -13.02 -1.25 -2.54
N GLN A 317 -12.75 -2.45 -2.04
CA GLN A 317 -13.79 -3.47 -1.86
C GLN A 317 -14.92 -2.99 -0.92
N THR A 318 -14.59 -2.20 0.08
CA THR A 318 -15.53 -1.73 1.12
C THR A 318 -16.13 -0.37 0.84
N CYS A 319 -15.43 0.50 0.08
CA CYS A 319 -15.84 1.89 -0.13
C CYS A 319 -15.06 2.54 -1.28
N PRO A 320 -15.57 3.60 -1.93
CA PRO A 320 -14.81 4.40 -2.87
C PRO A 320 -14.20 5.64 -2.20
N ASP A 321 -12.99 6.01 -2.64
CA ASP A 321 -12.43 7.34 -2.48
C ASP A 321 -12.46 8.04 -3.84
N PRO A 322 -13.42 8.95 -4.11
CA PRO A 322 -13.55 9.62 -5.40
C PRO A 322 -12.33 10.49 -5.77
N THR A 323 -11.64 10.98 -4.75
CA THR A 323 -10.39 11.75 -4.86
C THR A 323 -9.43 11.31 -3.77
N THR A 324 -8.14 11.34 -4.06
CA THR A 324 -7.09 11.01 -3.09
C THR A 324 -6.06 12.12 -3.02
N ALA A 325 -5.42 12.24 -1.87
CA ALA A 325 -4.33 13.17 -1.64
C ALA A 325 -3.39 12.61 -0.57
N SER A 326 -2.14 13.05 -0.59
CA SER A 326 -1.21 12.77 0.51
C SER A 326 -1.82 13.17 1.85
N ASP A 327 -1.65 12.32 2.88
CA ASP A 327 -2.21 12.47 4.22
C ASP A 327 -3.75 12.40 4.32
N GLN A 328 -4.47 12.05 3.24
CA GLN A 328 -5.88 11.73 3.33
C GLN A 328 -6.06 10.34 3.96
N VAL A 329 -6.84 10.24 5.04
CA VAL A 329 -7.24 8.93 5.60
C VAL A 329 -8.04 8.17 4.56
N THR A 330 -7.67 6.90 4.32
CA THR A 330 -8.37 6.05 3.34
C THR A 330 -9.78 5.72 3.83
N CYS A 331 -10.73 5.59 2.91
CA CYS A 331 -12.11 5.30 3.28
C CYS A 331 -12.25 3.96 4.01
N PHE A 332 -11.45 2.96 3.67
CA PHE A 332 -11.48 1.64 4.29
C PHE A 332 -10.90 1.60 5.71
N SER A 333 -9.96 2.52 6.05
CA SER A 333 -9.32 2.48 7.37
C SER A 333 -10.35 2.57 8.49
N ASN A 334 -10.34 1.64 9.42
CA ASN A 334 -11.15 1.76 10.63
C ASN A 334 -10.68 2.94 11.47
N SER A 335 -11.60 3.64 12.11
CA SER A 335 -11.36 4.86 12.84
C SER A 335 -12.15 4.94 14.14
N SER A 336 -11.46 5.29 15.20
CA SER A 336 -12.02 5.55 16.53
C SER A 336 -10.95 6.21 17.41
N PRO A 337 -11.26 6.63 18.64
CA PRO A 337 -10.26 7.08 19.61
C PRO A 337 -9.20 6.02 19.98
N LEU A 338 -9.39 4.76 19.61
CA LEU A 338 -8.42 3.68 19.81
C LEU A 338 -7.31 3.68 18.75
N VAL A 339 -7.49 4.37 17.61
CA VAL A 339 -6.42 4.51 16.62
C VAL A 339 -5.44 5.58 17.10
N GLU A 340 -4.24 5.15 17.47
CA GLU A 340 -3.24 6.04 18.08
C GLU A 340 -2.34 6.70 17.05
N LEU A 341 -2.10 6.04 15.90
CA LEU A 341 -1.21 6.52 14.84
C LEU A 341 -1.78 6.24 13.45
N LEU A 342 -1.40 7.08 12.50
CA LEU A 342 -1.58 6.86 11.07
C LEU A 342 -0.23 6.66 10.38
N ALA A 343 -0.23 5.89 9.30
CA ALA A 343 0.92 5.73 8.42
C ALA A 343 0.46 5.48 6.96
N PRO A 344 1.36 5.58 5.96
CA PRO A 344 1.04 5.24 4.58
C PRO A 344 0.52 3.81 4.46
N GLY A 345 -0.65 3.65 3.83
CA GLY A 345 -1.30 2.35 3.68
C GLY A 345 -1.96 2.13 2.31
N ALA A 346 -1.81 3.08 1.37
CA ALA A 346 -2.39 2.96 0.04
C ALA A 346 -1.76 3.94 -0.99
N LEU A 347 -1.41 3.49 -2.16
CA LEU A 347 -1.09 2.15 -2.67
C LEU A 347 0.39 1.87 -2.40
N THR A 348 0.70 0.96 -1.53
CA THR A 348 2.10 0.73 -1.15
C THR A 348 2.68 -0.43 -1.95
N THR A 349 3.70 -0.18 -2.76
CA THR A 349 4.50 -1.22 -3.44
C THR A 349 5.67 -1.62 -2.55
N SER A 350 5.86 -2.92 -2.37
CA SER A 350 6.98 -3.47 -1.60
C SER A 350 7.41 -4.81 -2.17
N SER A 351 8.22 -5.57 -1.44
CA SER A 351 8.63 -6.92 -1.83
C SER A 351 7.41 -7.80 -2.09
N GLY A 352 7.48 -8.64 -3.13
CA GLY A 352 6.42 -9.56 -3.51
C GLY A 352 6.93 -10.97 -3.73
N PRO A 353 6.05 -11.97 -3.84
CA PRO A 353 6.45 -13.37 -3.99
C PRO A 353 7.25 -13.60 -5.28
N GLY A 354 8.12 -14.61 -5.25
CA GLY A 354 8.97 -14.98 -6.39
C GLY A 354 10.10 -13.99 -6.65
N GLY A 355 10.49 -13.17 -5.65
CA GLY A 355 11.57 -12.20 -5.75
C GLY A 355 11.23 -10.93 -6.51
N GLY A 356 9.94 -10.65 -6.74
CA GLY A 356 9.43 -9.47 -7.42
C GLY A 356 8.90 -8.39 -6.48
N THR A 357 7.96 -7.58 -6.97
CA THR A 357 7.25 -6.56 -6.18
C THR A 357 5.76 -6.83 -6.18
N LEU A 358 5.07 -6.35 -5.14
CA LEU A 358 3.62 -6.42 -4.99
C LEU A 358 3.12 -5.07 -4.49
N THR A 359 2.02 -4.56 -5.08
CA THR A 359 1.37 -3.31 -4.65
C THR A 359 0.05 -3.63 -3.99
N GLU A 360 -0.11 -3.20 -2.75
CA GLU A 360 -1.30 -3.43 -1.96
C GLU A 360 -1.78 -2.16 -1.25
N GLY A 361 -3.01 -2.21 -0.71
CA GLY A 361 -3.58 -1.16 0.10
C GLY A 361 -4.38 -1.72 1.26
N GLY A 362 -4.08 -1.22 2.46
CA GLY A 362 -4.74 -1.63 3.70
C GLY A 362 -4.08 -0.99 4.91
N THR A 363 -4.74 -1.05 6.05
CA THR A 363 -4.10 -0.79 7.34
C THR A 363 -2.97 -1.78 7.60
N SER A 364 -2.97 -2.91 6.90
CA SER A 364 -1.89 -3.89 6.85
C SER A 364 -0.57 -3.32 6.31
N GLN A 365 -0.61 -2.39 5.34
CA GLN A 365 0.57 -1.70 4.80
C GLN A 365 0.99 -0.51 5.67
N ALA A 366 0.06 0.10 6.40
CA ALA A 366 0.36 1.18 7.34
C ALA A 366 1.12 0.67 8.58
N THR A 367 0.71 -0.47 9.12
CA THR A 367 1.26 -1.09 10.33
C THR A 367 2.79 -1.31 10.27
N PRO A 368 3.36 -1.87 9.20
CA PRO A 368 4.80 -2.10 9.10
C PRO A 368 5.63 -0.81 9.02
N HIS A 369 5.07 0.30 8.54
CA HIS A 369 5.76 1.59 8.62
C HIS A 369 6.00 1.99 10.10
N VAL A 370 5.02 1.78 10.96
CA VAL A 370 5.14 2.06 12.40
C VAL A 370 6.06 1.06 13.09
N ALA A 371 5.99 -0.23 12.72
CA ALA A 371 6.89 -1.26 13.24
C ALA A 371 8.36 -0.96 12.88
N GLY A 372 8.62 -0.57 11.62
CA GLY A 372 9.94 -0.12 11.18
C GLY A 372 10.40 1.16 11.91
N ALA A 373 9.50 2.12 12.12
CA ALA A 373 9.78 3.33 12.88
C ALA A 373 10.19 3.01 14.33
N ALA A 374 9.48 2.10 15.00
CA ALA A 374 9.85 1.63 16.34
C ALA A 374 11.24 0.99 16.36
N ALA A 375 11.59 0.20 15.34
CA ALA A 375 12.93 -0.40 15.22
C ALA A 375 14.02 0.67 15.04
N VAL A 376 13.79 1.71 14.26
CA VAL A 376 14.71 2.85 14.09
C VAL A 376 14.92 3.60 15.42
N LEU A 377 13.86 3.87 16.16
CA LEU A 377 13.94 4.53 17.47
C LEU A 377 14.69 3.69 18.51
N LEU A 378 14.45 2.38 18.51
CA LEU A 378 15.17 1.45 19.40
C LEU A 378 16.65 1.30 19.04
N GLN A 379 17.05 1.44 17.77
CA GLN A 379 18.48 1.57 17.43
C GLN A 379 19.07 2.84 18.02
N ALA A 380 18.36 3.98 17.96
CA ALA A 380 18.85 5.25 18.49
C ALA A 380 18.94 5.26 20.03
N ARG A 381 17.95 4.66 20.68
CA ARG A 381 17.86 4.56 22.16
C ARG A 381 17.27 3.20 22.58
N PRO A 382 18.13 2.19 22.79
CA PRO A 382 17.70 0.82 23.08
C PRO A 382 16.87 0.61 24.36
N GLY A 383 16.89 1.59 25.27
CA GLY A 383 16.13 1.54 26.53
C GLY A 383 14.72 2.11 26.45
N LEU A 384 14.23 2.53 25.28
CA LEU A 384 12.87 3.03 25.14
C LEU A 384 11.85 1.95 25.46
N THR A 385 10.90 2.27 26.32
CA THR A 385 9.73 1.45 26.60
C THR A 385 8.70 1.58 25.49
N PRO A 386 7.77 0.61 25.31
CA PRO A 386 6.68 0.72 24.37
C PRO A 386 5.85 2.01 24.53
N GLY A 387 5.61 2.43 25.77
CA GLY A 387 4.87 3.67 26.07
C GLY A 387 5.64 4.93 25.61
N GLU A 388 6.96 4.99 25.78
CA GLU A 388 7.78 6.11 25.30
C GLU A 388 7.85 6.15 23.78
N ILE A 389 7.91 4.97 23.09
CA ILE A 389 7.87 4.92 21.63
C ILE A 389 6.53 5.46 21.12
N ILE A 390 5.41 5.02 21.69
CA ILE A 390 4.07 5.52 21.33
C ILE A 390 4.00 7.03 21.56
N ALA A 391 4.42 7.49 22.74
CA ALA A 391 4.36 8.90 23.10
C ALA A 391 5.17 9.79 22.15
N VAL A 392 6.39 9.40 21.80
CA VAL A 392 7.22 10.21 20.90
C VAL A 392 6.68 10.22 19.48
N LEU A 393 6.21 9.07 18.95
CA LEU A 393 5.62 9.00 17.61
C LEU A 393 4.34 9.85 17.53
N SER A 394 3.52 9.84 18.57
CA SER A 394 2.28 10.62 18.62
C SER A 394 2.55 12.11 18.75
N GLN A 395 3.46 12.52 19.64
CA GLN A 395 3.77 13.92 19.90
C GLN A 395 4.49 14.63 18.76
N THR A 396 5.26 13.88 17.96
CA THR A 396 6.02 14.42 16.83
C THR A 396 5.35 14.18 15.49
N GLY A 397 4.23 13.44 15.48
CA GLY A 397 3.46 13.14 14.29
C GLY A 397 2.75 14.38 13.71
N VAL A 398 2.38 14.27 12.44
CA VAL A 398 1.59 15.31 11.76
C VAL A 398 0.11 15.03 12.05
N PRO A 399 -0.64 15.97 12.66
CA PRO A 399 -2.04 15.76 12.97
C PRO A 399 -2.88 15.72 11.68
N ILE A 400 -3.60 14.62 11.47
CA ILE A 400 -4.47 14.40 10.32
C ILE A 400 -5.91 14.24 10.80
N THR A 401 -6.82 15.03 10.27
CA THR A 401 -8.25 14.91 10.58
C THR A 401 -8.91 13.84 9.71
N ASP A 402 -9.44 12.80 10.34
CA ASP A 402 -10.26 11.81 9.65
C ASP A 402 -11.64 12.39 9.31
N ARG A 403 -11.95 12.45 8.03
CA ARG A 403 -13.23 13.00 7.52
C ARG A 403 -14.45 12.18 7.96
N LYS A 404 -14.27 10.89 8.31
CA LYS A 404 -15.35 9.99 8.71
C LYS A 404 -15.96 10.36 10.07
N ASN A 405 -15.17 10.91 11.00
CA ASN A 405 -15.60 11.17 12.38
C ASN A 405 -15.03 12.47 12.98
N GLY A 406 -14.19 13.20 12.25
CA GLY A 406 -13.60 14.46 12.70
C GLY A 406 -12.46 14.31 13.72
N LEU A 407 -12.01 13.09 14.02
CA LEU A 407 -10.90 12.86 14.96
C LEU A 407 -9.58 13.27 14.31
N ALA A 408 -8.73 13.96 15.06
CA ALA A 408 -7.36 14.25 14.68
C ALA A 408 -6.44 13.15 15.22
N VAL A 409 -5.78 12.41 14.31
CA VAL A 409 -4.87 11.33 14.65
C VAL A 409 -3.50 11.65 14.04
N PRO A 410 -2.38 11.50 14.78
CA PRO A 410 -1.06 11.81 14.26
C PRO A 410 -0.58 10.77 13.23
N ARG A 411 -0.22 11.21 12.01
CA ARG A 411 0.56 10.43 11.06
C ARG A 411 2.04 10.52 11.45
N ILE A 412 2.71 9.39 11.59
CA ILE A 412 4.09 9.34 12.07
C ILE A 412 5.05 10.22 11.24
N ASN A 413 5.94 10.93 11.92
CA ASN A 413 7.07 11.67 11.36
C ASN A 413 8.35 11.13 11.99
N LEU A 414 8.96 10.14 11.34
CA LEU A 414 10.06 9.38 11.91
C LEU A 414 11.30 10.25 12.15
N ARG A 415 11.57 11.24 11.29
CA ARG A 415 12.68 12.16 11.50
C ARG A 415 12.50 13.00 12.76
N ALA A 416 11.32 13.59 12.97
CA ALA A 416 11.05 14.36 14.17
C ALA A 416 11.05 13.48 15.44
N ALA A 417 10.55 12.25 15.35
CA ALA A 417 10.62 11.28 16.45
C ALA A 417 12.06 10.90 16.79
N LEU A 418 12.91 10.66 15.78
CA LEU A 418 14.32 10.37 15.98
C LEU A 418 15.05 11.54 16.66
N ASP A 419 14.82 12.77 16.22
CA ASP A 419 15.45 13.96 16.79
C ASP A 419 15.02 14.17 18.26
N ALA A 420 13.79 13.78 18.64
CA ALA A 420 13.29 13.89 20.01
C ALA A 420 13.87 12.85 20.99
N VAL A 421 14.42 11.72 20.50
CA VAL A 421 14.99 10.67 21.37
C VAL A 421 16.51 10.69 21.43
N ARG A 422 17.17 11.44 20.56
CA ARG A 422 18.64 11.60 20.51
C ARG A 422 19.10 12.65 21.50
#